data_050242601b1c1fa2156cedf47d22f871
#
_entry.id   050242601b1c1fa2156cedf47d22f871
#
_cell.length_a   1.000
_cell.length_b   1.000
_cell.length_c   1.000
_cell.angle_alpha   90.00
_cell.angle_beta   90.00
_cell.angle_gamma   90.00
#
_symmetry.space_group_name_H-M   'P 1'
#
loop_
_entity.id
_entity.type
_entity.pdbx_description
1 polymer ?
#
loop_
_entity_poly.entity_id
_entity_poly.type
_entity_poly.pdbx_seq_one_letter_code
_entity_poly.pdbx_strand_id
1 'polypeptide(L)'
;IIEHTLGTVDIEKVFIRPSYYFSNWLGYVATVEQYGVLPTFFPEDLKIEMHSPIDLAKFIAKLMTDTSTNGKEIHELTGPQKYSSLDVANAFSKLFNKNVVVQSIPNEKWKETLMSVGFTDNTATNLADMTQAVIDNKTVPERPNDTIKLPTTLEQYLEKQIKS
;
A
#
# COMPACT_ATOMS: atom_id res chain seq x y z
N ILE A 1 -12.69 -14.98 0.13
CA ILE A 1 -14.17 -15.04 0.03
C ILE A 1 -14.61 -14.47 -1.32
N ILE A 2 -14.25 -13.20 -1.67
CA ILE A 2 -14.70 -12.53 -2.91
C ILE A 2 -14.33 -13.34 -4.17
N GLU A 3 -13.07 -13.74 -4.34
CA GLU A 3 -12.61 -14.52 -5.50
C GLU A 3 -13.34 -15.88 -5.59
N HIS A 4 -13.56 -16.53 -4.45
CA HIS A 4 -14.30 -17.81 -4.41
C HIS A 4 -15.75 -17.60 -4.86
N THR A 5 -16.44 -16.60 -4.34
CA THR A 5 -17.83 -16.30 -4.71
C THR A 5 -17.95 -15.92 -6.18
N LEU A 6 -17.06 -15.06 -6.69
CA LEU A 6 -17.04 -14.69 -8.10
C LEU A 6 -16.62 -15.86 -9.00
N GLY A 7 -15.82 -16.79 -8.51
CA GLY A 7 -15.40 -18.01 -9.21
C GLY A 7 -16.56 -18.90 -9.62
N THR A 8 -17.71 -18.83 -8.92
CA THR A 8 -18.92 -19.63 -9.25
C THR A 8 -19.74 -19.05 -10.41
N VAL A 9 -19.44 -17.82 -10.85
CA VAL A 9 -20.19 -17.15 -11.94
C VAL A 9 -19.52 -17.47 -13.27
N ASP A 10 -20.31 -17.86 -14.28
CA ASP A 10 -19.83 -18.18 -15.63
C ASP A 10 -19.64 -16.91 -16.46
N ILE A 11 -18.60 -16.14 -16.12
CA ILE A 11 -18.10 -14.97 -16.86
C ILE A 11 -16.58 -15.02 -16.95
N GLU A 12 -16.01 -14.43 -17.98
CA GLU A 12 -14.57 -14.15 -18.01
C GLU A 12 -14.21 -13.16 -16.89
N LYS A 13 -13.18 -13.48 -16.11
CA LYS A 13 -12.78 -12.68 -14.95
C LYS A 13 -11.29 -12.68 -14.77
N VAL A 14 -10.80 -11.54 -14.29
CA VAL A 14 -9.41 -11.35 -13.91
C VAL A 14 -9.36 -10.75 -12.52
N PHE A 15 -8.63 -11.38 -11.63
CA PHE A 15 -8.39 -10.91 -10.27
C PHE A 15 -7.05 -10.19 -10.20
N ILE A 16 -7.08 -8.96 -9.70
CA ILE A 16 -5.89 -8.16 -9.44
C ILE A 16 -5.67 -8.14 -7.94
N ARG A 17 -4.51 -8.62 -7.50
CA ARG A 17 -4.08 -8.63 -6.10
C ARG A 17 -2.92 -7.64 -5.92
N PRO A 18 -3.21 -6.38 -5.67
CA PRO A 18 -2.17 -5.36 -5.45
C PRO A 18 -1.61 -5.47 -4.02
N SER A 19 -0.35 -5.04 -3.85
CA SER A 19 0.27 -4.85 -2.55
C SER A 19 -0.16 -3.52 -1.89
N TYR A 20 0.53 -3.05 -0.86
CA TYR A 20 0.22 -1.80 -0.16
C TYR A 20 0.42 -0.57 -1.06
N TYR A 21 -0.44 0.45 -0.95
CA TYR A 21 -0.40 1.63 -1.81
C TYR A 21 0.51 2.73 -1.27
N PHE A 22 1.37 3.30 -2.10
CA PHE A 22 2.12 4.52 -1.76
C PHE A 22 1.21 5.69 -1.37
N SER A 23 0.01 5.78 -1.95
CA SER A 23 -0.95 6.83 -1.63
C SER A 23 -1.39 6.87 -0.17
N ASN A 24 -1.29 5.77 0.56
CA ASN A 24 -1.65 5.74 1.97
C ASN A 24 -0.77 6.68 2.82
N TRP A 25 0.46 6.94 2.37
CA TRP A 25 1.38 7.85 3.03
C TRP A 25 1.08 9.33 2.79
N LEU A 26 0.30 9.67 1.74
CA LEU A 26 -0.06 11.07 1.45
C LEU A 26 -0.93 11.70 2.54
N GLY A 27 -1.69 10.89 3.29
CA GLY A 27 -2.47 11.38 4.43
C GLY A 27 -1.62 11.99 5.56
N TYR A 28 -0.32 11.69 5.59
CA TYR A 28 0.59 12.20 6.63
C TYR A 28 1.41 13.42 6.19
N VAL A 29 1.27 13.88 4.95
CA VAL A 29 2.07 15.00 4.39
C VAL A 29 2.02 16.23 5.30
N ALA A 30 0.83 16.67 5.70
CA ALA A 30 0.68 17.85 6.56
C ALA A 30 1.37 17.67 7.93
N THR A 31 1.25 16.50 8.55
CA THR A 31 1.89 16.17 9.83
C THR A 31 3.41 16.16 9.70
N VAL A 32 3.91 15.55 8.63
CA VAL A 32 5.34 15.49 8.34
C VAL A 32 5.90 16.89 8.07
N GLU A 33 5.21 17.69 7.24
CA GLU A 33 5.63 19.04 6.92
C GLU A 33 5.63 19.95 8.15
N GLN A 34 4.60 19.87 8.98
CA GLN A 34 4.47 20.72 10.16
C GLN A 34 5.39 20.28 11.29
N TYR A 35 5.42 18.99 11.62
CA TYR A 35 6.06 18.51 12.86
C TYR A 35 7.33 17.68 12.63
N GLY A 36 7.64 17.24 11.40
CA GLY A 36 8.76 16.36 11.13
C GLY A 36 8.58 14.94 11.71
N VAL A 37 7.33 14.49 11.85
CA VAL A 37 6.99 13.19 12.42
C VAL A 37 6.11 12.43 11.43
N LEU A 38 6.46 11.15 11.19
CA LEU A 38 5.67 10.20 10.41
C LEU A 38 5.04 9.18 11.36
N PRO A 39 3.75 9.32 11.70
CA PRO A 39 3.04 8.29 12.45
C PRO A 39 2.87 7.02 11.61
N THR A 40 3.00 5.85 12.25
CA THR A 40 2.82 4.56 11.59
C THR A 40 2.29 3.50 12.55
N PHE A 41 1.53 2.56 12.03
CA PHE A 41 1.12 1.35 12.74
C PHE A 41 2.10 0.19 12.53
N PHE A 42 3.05 0.33 11.60
CA PHE A 42 4.05 -0.70 11.32
C PHE A 42 5.29 -0.51 12.20
N PRO A 43 6.00 -1.61 12.55
CA PRO A 43 7.38 -1.50 13.01
C PRO A 43 8.21 -0.69 12.02
N GLU A 44 9.08 0.19 12.52
CA GLU A 44 9.76 1.19 11.68
C GLU A 44 10.62 0.60 10.56
N ASP A 45 11.22 -0.58 10.80
CA ASP A 45 12.11 -1.29 9.90
C ASP A 45 11.42 -2.41 9.08
N LEU A 46 10.15 -2.71 9.36
CA LEU A 46 9.40 -3.73 8.65
C LEU A 46 9.24 -3.37 7.18
N LYS A 47 9.87 -4.14 6.30
CA LYS A 47 9.79 -3.96 4.85
C LYS A 47 8.61 -4.72 4.27
N ILE A 48 7.67 -3.99 3.68
CA ILE A 48 6.50 -4.54 3.00
C ILE A 48 6.49 -4.17 1.52
N GLU A 49 5.81 -4.98 0.72
CA GLU A 49 5.59 -4.67 -0.69
C GLU A 49 4.67 -3.46 -0.82
N MET A 50 5.10 -2.43 -1.56
CA MET A 50 4.31 -1.23 -1.80
C MET A 50 4.43 -0.83 -3.27
N HIS A 51 3.38 -0.20 -3.84
CA HIS A 51 3.39 0.23 -5.23
C HIS A 51 2.60 1.52 -5.48
N SER A 52 2.82 2.09 -6.67
CA SER A 52 2.09 3.25 -7.16
C SER A 52 0.69 2.87 -7.65
N PRO A 53 -0.40 3.47 -7.13
CA PRO A 53 -1.75 3.25 -7.66
C PRO A 53 -1.90 3.73 -9.11
N ILE A 54 -1.06 4.68 -9.56
CA ILE A 54 -1.05 5.15 -10.94
C ILE A 54 -0.54 4.06 -11.88
N ASP A 55 0.51 3.33 -11.49
CA ASP A 55 1.02 2.23 -12.29
C ASP A 55 0.04 1.06 -12.33
N LEU A 56 -0.62 0.78 -11.20
CA LEU A 56 -1.69 -0.20 -11.14
C LEU A 56 -2.82 0.16 -12.12
N ALA A 57 -3.26 1.42 -12.14
CA ALA A 57 -4.30 1.89 -13.05
C ALA A 57 -3.89 1.71 -14.52
N LYS A 58 -2.65 2.02 -14.88
CA LYS A 58 -2.11 1.79 -16.23
C LYS A 58 -2.09 0.31 -16.59
N PHE A 59 -1.69 -0.54 -15.65
CA PHE A 59 -1.69 -1.99 -15.86
C PHE A 59 -3.10 -2.51 -16.13
N ILE A 60 -4.09 -2.11 -15.31
CA ILE A 60 -5.49 -2.49 -15.48
C ILE A 60 -6.02 -1.99 -16.83
N ALA A 61 -5.77 -0.73 -17.18
CA ALA A 61 -6.20 -0.15 -18.46
C ALA A 61 -5.63 -0.93 -19.66
N LYS A 62 -4.35 -1.31 -19.60
CA LYS A 62 -3.75 -2.16 -20.63
C LYS A 62 -4.42 -3.53 -20.71
N LEU A 63 -4.67 -4.16 -19.56
CA LEU A 63 -5.31 -5.48 -19.50
C LEU A 63 -6.74 -5.45 -20.09
N MET A 64 -7.49 -4.38 -19.84
CA MET A 64 -8.86 -4.20 -20.38
C MET A 64 -8.90 -3.98 -21.90
N THR A 65 -7.80 -3.51 -22.49
CA THR A 65 -7.71 -3.22 -23.92
C THR A 65 -6.97 -4.32 -24.71
N ASP A 66 -6.26 -5.18 -24.00
CA ASP A 66 -5.49 -6.27 -24.60
C ASP A 66 -6.37 -7.52 -24.73
N THR A 67 -6.78 -7.84 -25.95
CA THR A 67 -7.58 -9.04 -26.24
C THR A 67 -6.78 -10.34 -26.19
N SER A 68 -5.46 -10.25 -26.03
CA SER A 68 -4.56 -11.38 -25.87
C SER A 68 -4.33 -11.78 -24.41
N THR A 69 -5.38 -11.75 -23.58
CA THR A 69 -5.25 -12.27 -22.22
C THR A 69 -4.89 -13.76 -22.31
N ASN A 70 -3.67 -14.09 -21.88
CA ASN A 70 -3.13 -15.46 -21.94
C ASN A 70 -3.85 -16.42 -20.94
N GLY A 71 -5.13 -16.22 -20.67
CA GLY A 71 -5.93 -17.04 -19.77
C GLY A 71 -5.48 -16.99 -18.29
N LYS A 72 -4.62 -16.04 -17.91
CA LYS A 72 -4.19 -15.88 -16.52
C LYS A 72 -5.27 -15.10 -15.77
N GLU A 73 -5.98 -15.78 -14.90
CA GLU A 73 -7.08 -15.19 -14.13
C GLU A 73 -6.63 -14.35 -12.92
N ILE A 74 -5.41 -14.56 -12.39
CA ILE A 74 -4.91 -13.88 -11.19
C ILE A 74 -3.57 -13.21 -11.48
N HIS A 75 -3.50 -11.90 -11.21
CA HIS A 75 -2.27 -11.10 -11.27
C HIS A 75 -1.94 -10.53 -9.89
N GLU A 76 -0.79 -10.90 -9.35
CA GLU A 76 -0.22 -10.32 -8.13
C GLU A 76 0.77 -9.22 -8.52
N LEU A 77 0.58 -8.00 -7.97
CA LEU A 77 1.37 -6.84 -8.33
C LEU A 77 2.05 -6.23 -7.10
N THR A 78 3.33 -5.92 -7.28
CA THR A 78 4.14 -5.23 -6.25
C THR A 78 4.86 -4.04 -6.88
N GLY A 79 5.52 -3.24 -6.05
CA GLY A 79 6.43 -2.20 -6.55
C GLY A 79 7.80 -2.76 -6.91
N PRO A 80 8.75 -1.87 -7.22
CA PRO A 80 10.09 -2.27 -7.64
C PRO A 80 10.89 -2.95 -6.52
N GLN A 81 10.59 -2.61 -5.27
CA GLN A 81 11.20 -3.15 -4.05
C GLN A 81 10.27 -3.01 -2.85
N LYS A 82 10.66 -3.63 -1.73
CA LYS A 82 9.99 -3.45 -0.44
C LYS A 82 10.48 -2.17 0.25
N TYR A 83 9.57 -1.52 0.95
CA TYR A 83 9.85 -0.30 1.73
C TYR A 83 9.39 -0.46 3.17
N SER A 84 10.11 0.18 4.10
CA SER A 84 9.73 0.31 5.50
C SER A 84 9.19 1.72 5.78
N SER A 85 8.60 1.92 6.97
CA SER A 85 8.22 3.26 7.44
C SER A 85 9.44 4.19 7.53
N LEU A 86 10.62 3.64 7.84
CA LEU A 86 11.88 4.39 7.85
C LEU A 86 12.28 4.84 6.44
N ASP A 87 12.11 3.99 5.41
CA ASP A 87 12.35 4.39 4.02
C ASP A 87 11.39 5.53 3.60
N VAL A 88 10.13 5.48 4.03
CA VAL A 88 9.14 6.54 3.79
C VAL A 88 9.54 7.84 4.48
N ALA A 89 9.95 7.78 5.76
CA ALA A 89 10.43 8.96 6.49
C ALA A 89 11.67 9.58 5.83
N ASN A 90 12.60 8.75 5.36
CA ASN A 90 13.77 9.20 4.60
C ASN A 90 13.40 9.88 3.26
N ALA A 91 12.40 9.35 2.55
CA ALA A 91 11.90 9.96 1.32
C ALA A 91 11.26 11.34 1.59
N PHE A 92 10.44 11.46 2.63
CA PHE A 92 9.91 12.75 3.07
C PHE A 92 10.99 13.71 3.55
N SER A 93 12.00 13.21 4.28
CA SER A 93 13.14 14.04 4.74
C SER A 93 13.85 14.71 3.57
N LYS A 94 14.10 13.97 2.49
CA LYS A 94 14.70 14.50 1.27
C LYS A 94 13.78 15.50 0.57
N LEU A 95 12.47 15.18 0.48
CA LEU A 95 11.49 15.98 -0.22
C LEU A 95 11.29 17.35 0.43
N PHE A 96 11.20 17.39 1.77
CA PHE A 96 10.97 18.61 2.55
C PHE A 96 12.26 19.29 3.06
N ASN A 97 13.43 18.71 2.75
CA ASN A 97 14.72 19.15 3.29
C ASN A 97 14.69 19.33 4.83
N LYS A 98 14.11 18.37 5.53
CA LYS A 98 13.84 18.41 6.97
C LYS A 98 14.02 17.02 7.56
N ASN A 99 14.52 16.93 8.80
CA ASN A 99 14.57 15.64 9.48
C ASN A 99 13.16 15.16 9.82
N VAL A 100 12.82 13.96 9.34
CA VAL A 100 11.54 13.28 9.63
C VAL A 100 11.83 12.01 10.40
N VAL A 101 11.21 11.90 11.57
CA VAL A 101 11.34 10.73 12.45
C VAL A 101 10.07 9.86 12.40
N VAL A 102 10.25 8.56 12.45
CA VAL A 102 9.13 7.61 12.56
C VAL A 102 8.60 7.60 13.99
N GLN A 103 7.28 7.61 14.13
CA GLN A 103 6.59 7.42 15.40
C GLN A 103 5.65 6.23 15.30
N SER A 104 6.10 5.08 15.78
CA SER A 104 5.26 3.88 15.83
C SER A 104 4.17 4.00 16.89
N ILE A 105 2.93 3.75 16.50
CA ILE A 105 1.77 3.77 17.39
C ILE A 105 1.59 2.36 17.93
N PRO A 106 1.55 2.19 19.28
CA PRO A 106 1.35 0.87 19.89
C PRO A 106 0.02 0.23 19.47
N ASN A 107 0.01 -1.09 19.32
CA ASN A 107 -1.14 -1.86 18.81
C ASN A 107 -2.44 -1.57 19.59
N GLU A 108 -2.35 -1.49 20.92
CA GLU A 108 -3.48 -1.19 21.80
C GLU A 108 -4.13 0.17 21.54
N LYS A 109 -3.45 1.07 20.82
CA LYS A 109 -3.95 2.39 20.46
C LYS A 109 -4.43 2.52 19.03
N TRP A 110 -4.24 1.51 18.17
CA TRP A 110 -4.58 1.62 16.76
C TRP A 110 -6.03 1.95 16.51
N LYS A 111 -6.95 1.20 17.14
CA LYS A 111 -8.38 1.41 16.97
C LYS A 111 -8.81 2.80 17.43
N GLU A 112 -8.37 3.22 18.62
CA GLU A 112 -8.65 4.56 19.17
C GLU A 112 -8.13 5.65 18.24
N THR A 113 -6.89 5.52 17.76
CA THR A 113 -6.28 6.46 16.81
C THR A 113 -7.09 6.57 15.52
N LEU A 114 -7.49 5.44 14.93
CA LEU A 114 -8.31 5.42 13.71
C LEU A 114 -9.67 6.07 13.93
N MET A 115 -10.32 5.79 15.05
CA MET A 115 -11.60 6.43 15.40
C MET A 115 -11.45 7.94 15.60
N SER A 116 -10.36 8.41 16.18
CA SER A 116 -10.11 9.84 16.40
C SER A 116 -9.97 10.64 15.10
N VAL A 117 -9.59 9.99 14.00
CA VAL A 117 -9.52 10.60 12.67
C VAL A 117 -10.76 10.34 11.80
N GLY A 118 -11.86 9.86 12.42
CA GLY A 118 -13.18 9.79 11.81
C GLY A 118 -13.60 8.43 11.25
N PHE A 119 -12.82 7.35 11.46
CA PHE A 119 -13.26 6.01 11.10
C PHE A 119 -14.34 5.49 12.07
N THR A 120 -15.31 4.74 11.54
CA THR A 120 -16.28 4.03 12.37
C THR A 120 -15.59 2.88 13.13
N ASP A 121 -16.21 2.43 14.23
CA ASP A 121 -15.69 1.31 15.03
C ASP A 121 -15.37 0.07 14.20
N ASN A 122 -16.29 -0.33 13.32
CA ASN A 122 -16.11 -1.48 12.44
C ASN A 122 -14.94 -1.28 11.46
N THR A 123 -14.83 -0.10 10.84
CA THR A 123 -13.75 0.21 9.90
C THR A 123 -12.40 0.25 10.61
N ALA A 124 -12.34 0.86 11.80
CA ALA A 124 -11.13 0.93 12.60
C ALA A 124 -10.64 -0.47 13.02
N THR A 125 -11.57 -1.35 13.42
CA THR A 125 -11.26 -2.75 13.73
C THR A 125 -10.70 -3.48 12.52
N ASN A 126 -11.38 -3.40 11.37
CA ASN A 126 -10.92 -4.08 10.15
C ASN A 126 -9.55 -3.57 9.67
N LEU A 127 -9.28 -2.26 9.78
CA LEU A 127 -7.98 -1.68 9.42
C LEU A 127 -6.87 -2.13 10.38
N ALA A 128 -7.17 -2.24 11.68
CA ALA A 128 -6.22 -2.76 12.65
C ALA A 128 -5.89 -4.24 12.38
N ASP A 129 -6.91 -5.07 12.12
CA ASP A 129 -6.74 -6.49 11.78
C ASP A 129 -5.97 -6.67 10.47
N MET A 130 -6.25 -5.85 9.46
CA MET A 130 -5.50 -5.85 8.20
C MET A 130 -4.03 -5.47 8.43
N THR A 131 -3.77 -4.45 9.25
CA THR A 131 -2.41 -4.03 9.59
C THR A 131 -1.66 -5.16 10.30
N GLN A 132 -2.31 -5.82 11.27
CA GLN A 132 -1.72 -6.96 11.97
C GLN A 132 -1.43 -8.13 11.00
N ALA A 133 -2.32 -8.39 10.04
CA ALA A 133 -2.10 -9.43 9.04
C ALA A 133 -0.87 -9.13 8.14
N VAL A 134 -0.62 -7.85 7.84
CA VAL A 134 0.60 -7.43 7.12
C VAL A 134 1.85 -7.67 7.98
N ILE A 135 1.81 -7.28 9.25
CA ILE A 135 2.93 -7.50 10.21
C ILE A 135 3.23 -8.98 10.38
N ASP A 136 2.19 -9.81 10.48
CA ASP A 136 2.29 -11.27 10.59
C ASP A 136 2.71 -11.95 9.27
N ASN A 137 3.01 -11.18 8.22
CA ASN A 137 3.40 -11.70 6.91
C ASN A 137 2.35 -12.60 6.23
N LYS A 138 1.06 -12.37 6.53
CA LYS A 138 -0.09 -13.12 5.98
C LYS A 138 -0.58 -12.58 4.63
N THR A 139 -0.05 -11.46 4.17
CA THR A 139 -0.47 -10.75 2.95
C THR A 139 0.59 -10.77 1.85
N VAL A 140 1.53 -11.70 1.94
CA VAL A 140 2.55 -11.87 0.89
C VAL A 140 1.96 -12.52 -0.36
N PRO A 141 2.54 -12.25 -1.54
CA PRO A 141 2.12 -12.92 -2.77
C PRO A 141 2.17 -14.45 -2.63
N GLU A 142 1.16 -15.15 -3.13
CA GLU A 142 1.13 -16.61 -3.17
C GLU A 142 2.19 -17.17 -4.14
N ARG A 143 2.50 -16.39 -5.19
CA ARG A 143 3.47 -16.75 -6.24
C ARG A 143 4.57 -15.69 -6.36
N PRO A 144 5.51 -15.61 -5.40
CA PRO A 144 6.50 -14.52 -5.37
C PRO A 144 7.33 -14.37 -6.65
N ASN A 145 7.64 -15.50 -7.30
CA ASN A 145 8.43 -15.52 -8.54
C ASN A 145 7.64 -15.11 -9.80
N ASP A 146 6.31 -15.04 -9.70
CA ASP A 146 5.40 -14.70 -10.80
C ASP A 146 4.74 -13.33 -10.61
N THR A 147 5.19 -12.59 -9.60
CA THR A 147 4.68 -11.26 -9.25
C THR A 147 5.11 -10.22 -10.28
N ILE A 148 4.17 -9.41 -10.74
CA ILE A 148 4.45 -8.32 -11.67
C ILE A 148 4.97 -7.12 -10.89
N LYS A 149 6.18 -6.67 -11.21
CA LYS A 149 6.79 -5.49 -10.58
C LYS A 149 6.46 -4.22 -11.35
N LEU A 150 5.78 -3.31 -10.66
CA LEU A 150 5.45 -1.98 -11.15
C LEU A 150 6.65 -1.04 -10.98
N PRO A 151 6.94 -0.14 -11.96
CA PRO A 151 8.25 0.50 -12.07
C PRO A 151 8.48 1.72 -11.16
N THR A 152 7.41 2.44 -10.77
CA THR A 152 7.56 3.71 -10.04
C THR A 152 8.07 3.48 -8.63
N THR A 153 9.16 4.15 -8.23
CA THR A 153 9.68 4.11 -6.86
C THR A 153 8.85 4.98 -5.91
N LEU A 154 9.02 4.78 -4.61
CA LEU A 154 8.37 5.58 -3.58
C LEU A 154 8.72 7.08 -3.72
N GLU A 155 10.01 7.39 -3.89
CA GLU A 155 10.49 8.75 -4.03
C GLU A 155 9.90 9.45 -5.27
N GLN A 156 9.92 8.77 -6.42
CA GLN A 156 9.32 9.28 -7.65
C GLN A 156 7.82 9.56 -7.49
N TYR A 157 7.13 8.65 -6.81
CA TYR A 157 5.70 8.79 -6.55
C TYR A 157 5.42 9.99 -5.65
N LEU A 158 6.07 10.09 -4.48
CA LEU A 158 5.86 11.18 -3.53
C LEU A 158 6.24 12.54 -4.14
N GLU A 159 7.38 12.62 -4.83
CA GLU A 159 7.80 13.86 -5.49
C GLU A 159 6.76 14.37 -6.48
N LYS A 160 6.24 13.48 -7.32
CA LYS A 160 5.22 13.83 -8.31
C LYS A 160 3.90 14.27 -7.66
N GLN A 161 3.47 13.62 -6.55
CA GLN A 161 2.18 13.93 -5.93
C GLN A 161 2.22 15.20 -5.07
N ILE A 162 3.38 15.58 -4.56
CA ILE A 162 3.50 16.69 -3.61
C ILE A 162 3.97 17.98 -4.28
N LYS A 163 4.78 17.86 -5.36
CA LYS A 163 5.29 19.04 -6.08
C LYS A 163 4.46 19.44 -7.31
N SER A 164 3.44 18.64 -7.68
CA SER A 164 2.50 18.96 -8.75
C SER A 164 1.29 19.71 -8.19
#